data_795c62e21f59c5f059b45694ae9e416c
#
_entry.id   795c62e21f59c5f059b45694ae9e416c
#
_cell.length_a   1.000
_cell.length_b   1.000
_cell.length_c   1.000
_cell.angle_alpha   90.00
_cell.angle_beta   90.00
_cell.angle_gamma   90.00
#
_symmetry.space_group_name_H-M   'P 1'
#
loop_
_entity.id
_entity.type
_entity.pdbx_description
1 polymer ?
#
loop_
_entity_poly.entity_id
_entity_poly.type
_entity_poly.pdbx_seq_one_letter_code
_entity_poly.pdbx_strand_id
1 'polypeptide(L)'
;MPVYNALPFLDDSINSILNQTFTDFEFVILDDASTDGSVEQLRQWAVRDNRIQVHESKTRLGLSGSSNAVVARARAQIVARMDADDIAHPDRLQRQWEVIIDRPDVAVVATLCDGIDASGRLVRPRDRWRLLRRSGYIPFPHGSAMFRRDVFDRVGGYDDTPAGEDQMLFSKMAAQGRILTLPDVLYSYRYHQNNATLFNGLRAVGENHANNGHSLAAFYMLGAMRLWAGEPPRLLQPMLEKNSFKWNVKSFTIFLSAVWGHVSPLTLKLFLRGSIRLRDLLASAIIKDGKPYEWRSE
;
A
#
# COMPACT_ATOMS: atom_id res chain seq x y z
N MET A 1 4.08 0.49 -13.83
CA MET A 1 3.90 -0.76 -13.06
C MET A 1 5.19 -1.58 -13.10
N PRO A 2 5.94 -1.74 -12.01
CA PRO A 2 6.99 -2.74 -11.92
C PRO A 2 6.37 -4.13 -11.76
N VAL A 3 7.00 -5.14 -12.35
CA VAL A 3 6.55 -6.55 -12.34
C VAL A 3 7.72 -7.44 -11.94
N TYR A 4 7.47 -8.38 -11.03
CA TYR A 4 8.39 -9.46 -10.71
C TYR A 4 7.64 -10.69 -10.26
N ASN A 5 7.69 -11.76 -11.06
CA ASN A 5 7.04 -13.04 -10.77
C ASN A 5 5.56 -12.87 -10.38
N ALA A 6 4.80 -12.15 -11.23
CA ALA A 6 3.40 -11.81 -10.98
C ALA A 6 2.40 -12.58 -11.86
N LEU A 7 2.84 -13.60 -12.58
CA LEU A 7 2.05 -14.32 -13.58
C LEU A 7 0.63 -14.67 -13.12
N PRO A 8 0.38 -15.14 -11.88
CA PRO A 8 -0.97 -15.55 -11.47
C PRO A 8 -2.00 -14.40 -11.41
N PHE A 9 -1.53 -13.13 -11.30
CA PHE A 9 -2.38 -11.96 -11.07
C PHE A 9 -2.27 -10.90 -12.17
N LEU A 10 -1.32 -11.08 -13.06
CA LEU A 10 -0.90 -10.08 -14.05
C LEU A 10 -2.04 -9.68 -14.98
N ASP A 11 -2.84 -10.65 -15.46
CA ASP A 11 -4.00 -10.39 -16.33
C ASP A 11 -5.06 -9.53 -15.64
N ASP A 12 -5.38 -9.82 -14.39
CA ASP A 12 -6.35 -9.05 -13.62
C ASP A 12 -5.87 -7.59 -13.45
N SER A 13 -4.61 -7.40 -13.09
CA SER A 13 -3.99 -6.09 -12.92
C SER A 13 -4.00 -5.27 -14.20
N ILE A 14 -3.53 -5.86 -15.31
CA ILE A 14 -3.49 -5.18 -16.62
C ILE A 14 -4.90 -4.83 -17.09
N ASN A 15 -5.83 -5.78 -17.06
CA ASN A 15 -7.22 -5.55 -17.46
C ASN A 15 -7.86 -4.43 -16.64
N SER A 16 -7.56 -4.34 -15.34
CA SER A 16 -8.11 -3.30 -14.48
C SER A 16 -7.67 -1.89 -14.87
N ILE A 17 -6.47 -1.75 -15.44
CA ILE A 17 -5.97 -0.47 -15.97
C ILE A 17 -6.49 -0.21 -17.38
N LEU A 18 -6.54 -1.20 -18.25
CA LEU A 18 -7.04 -0.99 -19.61
C LEU A 18 -8.53 -0.63 -19.67
N ASN A 19 -9.31 -1.07 -18.67
CA ASN A 19 -10.74 -0.79 -18.52
C ASN A 19 -11.04 0.48 -17.68
N GLN A 20 -10.08 1.38 -17.49
CA GLN A 20 -10.32 2.65 -16.82
C GLN A 20 -11.22 3.58 -17.66
N THR A 21 -12.10 4.33 -17.01
CA THR A 21 -12.95 5.35 -17.66
C THR A 21 -12.14 6.53 -18.19
N PHE A 22 -11.01 6.85 -17.57
CA PHE A 22 -10.00 7.75 -18.10
C PHE A 22 -9.14 7.01 -19.11
N THR A 23 -9.14 7.43 -20.40
CA THR A 23 -8.51 6.67 -21.48
C THR A 23 -7.21 7.26 -22.02
N ASP A 24 -6.93 8.54 -21.74
CA ASP A 24 -5.75 9.25 -22.22
C ASP A 24 -4.53 9.01 -21.30
N PHE A 25 -3.95 7.81 -21.40
CA PHE A 25 -2.77 7.43 -20.64
C PHE A 25 -1.83 6.50 -21.43
N GLU A 26 -0.59 6.49 -21.05
CA GLU A 26 0.39 5.46 -21.39
C GLU A 26 0.54 4.48 -20.20
N PHE A 27 0.66 3.19 -20.48
CA PHE A 27 0.86 2.19 -19.46
C PHE A 27 2.28 1.62 -19.53
N VAL A 28 3.20 2.25 -18.80
CA VAL A 28 4.61 1.84 -18.73
C VAL A 28 4.76 0.71 -17.73
N ILE A 29 5.26 -0.44 -18.20
CA ILE A 29 5.50 -1.66 -17.42
C ILE A 29 6.96 -2.02 -17.51
N LEU A 30 7.59 -2.34 -16.37
CA LEU A 30 8.96 -2.86 -16.32
C LEU A 30 8.97 -4.24 -15.66
N ASP A 31 9.35 -5.25 -16.43
CA ASP A 31 9.69 -6.56 -15.87
C ASP A 31 11.07 -6.51 -15.21
N ASP A 32 11.13 -6.88 -13.95
CA ASP A 32 12.34 -6.80 -13.13
C ASP A 32 13.03 -8.17 -13.04
N ALA A 33 13.36 -8.75 -14.21
CA ALA A 33 13.99 -10.06 -14.40
C ALA A 33 13.13 -11.21 -13.81
N SER A 34 11.86 -11.30 -14.20
CA SER A 34 10.95 -12.40 -13.85
C SER A 34 11.41 -13.74 -14.45
N THR A 35 11.06 -14.82 -13.76
CA THR A 35 11.40 -16.20 -14.16
C THR A 35 10.19 -17.13 -14.25
N ASP A 36 8.97 -16.60 -14.07
CA ASP A 36 7.72 -17.36 -13.98
C ASP A 36 6.87 -17.33 -15.27
N GLY A 37 7.34 -16.64 -16.33
CA GLY A 37 6.58 -16.44 -17.58
C GLY A 37 5.87 -15.09 -17.65
N SER A 38 6.02 -14.21 -16.65
CA SER A 38 5.45 -12.86 -16.67
C SER A 38 5.87 -12.06 -17.89
N VAL A 39 7.13 -12.16 -18.33
CA VAL A 39 7.66 -11.42 -19.48
C VAL A 39 6.97 -11.79 -20.78
N GLU A 40 6.74 -13.06 -21.01
CA GLU A 40 6.06 -13.56 -22.22
C GLU A 40 4.61 -13.05 -22.27
N GLN A 41 3.94 -13.03 -21.14
CA GLN A 41 2.57 -12.53 -21.02
C GLN A 41 2.52 -11.01 -21.23
N LEU A 42 3.46 -10.25 -20.70
CA LEU A 42 3.57 -8.80 -20.92
C LEU A 42 3.76 -8.47 -22.41
N ARG A 43 4.60 -9.21 -23.12
CA ARG A 43 4.80 -9.05 -24.56
C ARG A 43 3.50 -9.27 -25.34
N GLN A 44 2.69 -10.27 -24.96
CA GLN A 44 1.39 -10.53 -25.57
C GLN A 44 0.42 -9.36 -25.34
N TRP A 45 0.42 -8.77 -24.14
CA TRP A 45 -0.39 -7.61 -23.83
C TRP A 45 0.03 -6.37 -24.63
N ALA A 46 1.31 -6.12 -24.79
CA ALA A 46 1.82 -5.00 -25.59
C ALA A 46 1.43 -5.08 -27.09
N VAL A 47 1.22 -6.28 -27.62
CA VAL A 47 0.69 -6.46 -28.98
C VAL A 47 -0.80 -6.16 -29.08
N ARG A 48 -1.56 -6.40 -27.99
CA ARG A 48 -3.02 -6.24 -27.97
C ARG A 48 -3.48 -4.80 -27.75
N ASP A 49 -2.70 -3.99 -27.01
CA ASP A 49 -3.07 -2.62 -26.68
C ASP A 49 -1.85 -1.68 -26.77
N ASN A 50 -1.94 -0.70 -27.66
CA ASN A 50 -0.84 0.22 -27.97
C ASN A 50 -0.52 1.22 -26.84
N ARG A 51 -1.35 1.31 -25.81
CA ARG A 51 -1.04 2.11 -24.60
C ARG A 51 0.03 1.45 -23.75
N ILE A 52 0.23 0.13 -23.88
CA ILE A 52 1.19 -0.66 -23.11
C ILE A 52 2.59 -0.51 -23.70
N GLN A 53 3.53 -0.11 -22.86
CA GLN A 53 4.96 -0.06 -23.15
C GLN A 53 5.69 -0.98 -22.19
N VAL A 54 6.17 -2.13 -22.68
CA VAL A 54 6.92 -3.11 -21.88
C VAL A 54 8.41 -2.86 -22.00
N HIS A 55 9.06 -2.80 -20.86
CA HIS A 55 10.52 -2.75 -20.71
C HIS A 55 10.98 -3.95 -19.89
N GLU A 56 12.14 -4.47 -20.18
CA GLU A 56 12.71 -5.64 -19.50
C GLU A 56 14.05 -5.28 -18.87
N SER A 57 14.22 -5.59 -17.60
CA SER A 57 15.52 -5.51 -16.95
C SER A 57 16.29 -6.83 -17.11
N LYS A 58 17.58 -6.74 -17.41
CA LYS A 58 18.45 -7.92 -17.50
C LYS A 58 18.83 -8.47 -16.11
N THR A 59 18.73 -7.64 -15.10
CA THR A 59 19.11 -7.97 -13.73
C THR A 59 18.05 -7.45 -12.76
N ARG A 60 17.95 -8.07 -11.62
CA ARG A 60 17.03 -7.68 -10.55
C ARG A 60 17.40 -6.30 -10.00
N LEU A 61 16.51 -5.32 -10.14
CA LEU A 61 16.66 -3.96 -9.62
C LEU A 61 16.07 -3.80 -8.21
N GLY A 62 15.17 -4.70 -7.82
CA GLY A 62 14.37 -4.58 -6.61
C GLY A 62 13.23 -3.58 -6.75
N LEU A 63 12.40 -3.45 -5.70
CA LEU A 63 11.16 -2.67 -5.75
C LEU A 63 11.43 -1.17 -5.96
N SER A 64 12.39 -0.60 -5.24
CA SER A 64 12.80 0.81 -5.38
C SER A 64 13.40 1.10 -6.76
N GLY A 65 14.37 0.27 -7.18
CA GLY A 65 15.06 0.44 -8.46
C GLY A 65 14.12 0.29 -9.66
N SER A 66 13.26 -0.73 -9.67
CA SER A 66 12.28 -0.94 -10.73
C SER A 66 11.19 0.15 -10.75
N SER A 67 10.74 0.64 -9.59
CA SER A 67 9.81 1.76 -9.50
C SER A 67 10.41 3.07 -10.04
N ASN A 68 11.65 3.40 -9.67
CA ASN A 68 12.36 4.54 -10.23
C ASN A 68 12.52 4.42 -11.77
N ALA A 69 12.88 3.24 -12.23
CA ALA A 69 13.09 2.98 -13.66
C ALA A 69 11.80 3.09 -14.48
N VAL A 70 10.64 2.73 -13.91
CA VAL A 70 9.31 2.93 -14.55
C VAL A 70 8.97 4.42 -14.65
N VAL A 71 9.14 5.18 -13.54
CA VAL A 71 8.85 6.62 -13.54
C VAL A 71 9.76 7.37 -14.51
N ALA A 72 11.04 7.01 -14.58
CA ALA A 72 11.99 7.63 -15.52
C ALA A 72 11.59 7.45 -17.00
N ARG A 73 10.86 6.38 -17.32
CA ARG A 73 10.38 6.07 -18.68
C ARG A 73 9.04 6.71 -19.01
N ALA A 74 8.27 7.12 -18.01
CA ALA A 74 7.01 7.81 -18.21
C ALA A 74 7.25 9.19 -18.86
N ARG A 75 6.39 9.59 -19.80
CA ARG A 75 6.45 10.89 -20.49
C ARG A 75 5.53 11.93 -19.83
N ALA A 76 4.47 11.45 -19.19
CA ALA A 76 3.46 12.32 -18.58
C ALA A 76 3.98 13.00 -17.29
N GLN A 77 3.40 14.15 -16.97
CA GLN A 77 3.69 14.91 -15.76
C GLN A 77 2.96 14.36 -14.51
N ILE A 78 1.91 13.58 -14.73
CA ILE A 78 1.18 12.92 -13.66
C ILE A 78 1.39 11.41 -13.81
N VAL A 79 1.78 10.77 -12.72
CA VAL A 79 2.07 9.34 -12.67
C VAL A 79 1.09 8.65 -11.73
N ALA A 80 0.39 7.64 -12.22
CA ALA A 80 -0.44 6.75 -11.42
C ALA A 80 0.31 5.42 -11.15
N ARG A 81 0.51 5.10 -9.89
CA ARG A 81 1.13 3.84 -9.47
C ARG A 81 0.15 2.68 -9.63
N MET A 82 0.68 1.51 -9.98
CA MET A 82 -0.04 0.23 -9.97
C MET A 82 0.88 -0.89 -9.55
N ASP A 83 0.41 -1.79 -8.70
CA ASP A 83 1.08 -3.04 -8.36
C ASP A 83 0.59 -4.18 -9.25
N ALA A 84 1.45 -5.16 -9.55
CA ALA A 84 1.18 -6.18 -10.55
C ALA A 84 0.26 -7.31 -10.06
N ASP A 85 -0.14 -7.28 -8.80
CA ASP A 85 -0.98 -8.26 -8.12
C ASP A 85 -2.32 -7.70 -7.62
N ASP A 86 -2.55 -6.39 -7.79
CA ASP A 86 -3.73 -5.67 -7.30
C ASP A 86 -4.74 -5.38 -8.43
N ILE A 87 -5.89 -4.78 -8.07
CA ILE A 87 -6.95 -4.38 -9.02
C ILE A 87 -7.30 -2.91 -8.81
N ALA A 88 -7.35 -2.14 -9.90
CA ALA A 88 -7.87 -0.78 -9.91
C ALA A 88 -9.37 -0.77 -10.22
N HIS A 89 -10.18 0.01 -9.46
CA HIS A 89 -11.57 0.27 -9.83
C HIS A 89 -11.65 1.07 -11.14
N PRO A 90 -12.65 0.85 -12.01
CA PRO A 90 -12.75 1.52 -13.32
C PRO A 90 -12.65 3.05 -13.29
N ASP A 91 -13.15 3.71 -12.25
CA ASP A 91 -13.14 5.16 -12.14
C ASP A 91 -11.90 5.73 -11.41
N ARG A 92 -10.93 4.90 -11.04
CA ARG A 92 -9.79 5.34 -10.22
C ARG A 92 -9.01 6.48 -10.86
N LEU A 93 -8.56 6.29 -12.11
CA LEU A 93 -7.74 7.30 -12.78
C LEU A 93 -8.51 8.59 -13.00
N GLN A 94 -9.77 8.52 -13.43
CA GLN A 94 -10.62 9.68 -13.64
C GLN A 94 -10.80 10.49 -12.34
N ARG A 95 -11.19 9.83 -11.25
CA ARG A 95 -11.44 10.50 -9.97
C ARG A 95 -10.19 11.14 -9.37
N GLN A 96 -9.03 10.50 -9.52
CA GLN A 96 -7.77 11.08 -9.04
C GLN A 96 -7.29 12.21 -9.93
N TRP A 97 -7.46 12.09 -11.27
CA TRP A 97 -7.12 13.12 -12.24
C TRP A 97 -7.89 14.41 -11.99
N GLU A 98 -9.21 14.35 -11.82
CA GLU A 98 -10.07 15.51 -11.52
C GLU A 98 -9.59 16.31 -10.31
N VAL A 99 -8.99 15.65 -9.33
CA VAL A 99 -8.49 16.33 -8.13
C VAL A 99 -7.09 16.89 -8.32
N ILE A 100 -6.19 16.16 -8.95
CA ILE A 100 -4.78 16.58 -9.04
C ILE A 100 -4.56 17.65 -10.09
N ILE A 101 -5.33 17.65 -11.18
CA ILE A 101 -5.10 18.57 -12.30
C ILE A 101 -5.37 20.02 -11.90
N ASP A 102 -6.44 20.28 -11.15
CA ASP A 102 -6.87 21.61 -10.74
C ASP A 102 -6.21 22.10 -9.45
N ARG A 103 -5.33 21.30 -8.84
CA ARG A 103 -4.72 21.60 -7.54
C ARG A 103 -3.20 21.48 -7.57
N PRO A 104 -2.49 22.54 -8.04
CA PRO A 104 -1.03 22.54 -8.12
C PRO A 104 -0.34 22.41 -6.74
N ASP A 105 -1.03 22.71 -5.65
CA ASP A 105 -0.59 22.51 -4.26
C ASP A 105 -0.59 21.04 -3.82
N VAL A 106 -1.25 20.15 -4.59
CA VAL A 106 -1.36 18.72 -4.28
C VAL A 106 -0.25 17.94 -4.98
N ALA A 107 0.62 17.32 -4.19
CA ALA A 107 1.70 16.46 -4.67
C ALA A 107 1.23 15.03 -4.96
N VAL A 108 0.32 14.49 -4.14
CA VAL A 108 -0.17 13.12 -4.24
C VAL A 108 -1.67 13.06 -3.99
N VAL A 109 -2.39 12.28 -4.80
CA VAL A 109 -3.78 11.87 -4.56
C VAL A 109 -3.82 10.35 -4.48
N ALA A 110 -4.29 9.81 -3.37
CA ALA A 110 -4.49 8.38 -3.17
C ALA A 110 -5.96 8.06 -2.94
N THR A 111 -6.30 6.78 -2.87
CA THR A 111 -7.67 6.32 -2.60
C THR A 111 -7.70 5.34 -1.43
N LEU A 112 -8.88 5.10 -0.90
CA LEU A 112 -9.09 3.95 -0.04
C LEU A 112 -9.04 2.66 -0.87
N CYS A 113 -8.84 1.52 -0.20
CA CYS A 113 -8.88 0.22 -0.85
C CYS A 113 -9.73 -0.79 -0.09
N ASP A 114 -10.17 -1.80 -0.80
CA ASP A 114 -10.66 -3.07 -0.26
C ASP A 114 -9.52 -4.09 -0.21
N GLY A 115 -9.69 -5.13 0.60
CA GLY A 115 -8.82 -6.30 0.60
C GLY A 115 -9.48 -7.47 -0.11
N ILE A 116 -8.81 -8.05 -1.09
CA ILE A 116 -9.24 -9.25 -1.80
C ILE A 116 -8.27 -10.42 -1.53
N ASP A 117 -8.76 -11.66 -1.65
CA ASP A 117 -7.91 -12.85 -1.59
C ASP A 117 -7.25 -13.16 -2.97
N ALA A 118 -6.47 -14.23 -3.04
CA ALA A 118 -5.80 -14.64 -4.27
C ALA A 118 -6.79 -14.93 -5.43
N SER A 119 -8.04 -15.27 -5.13
CA SER A 119 -9.09 -15.50 -6.14
C SER A 119 -9.83 -14.23 -6.56
N GLY A 120 -9.48 -13.07 -6.01
CA GLY A 120 -10.18 -11.79 -6.25
C GLY A 120 -11.44 -11.59 -5.42
N ARG A 121 -11.77 -12.52 -4.49
CA ARG A 121 -12.94 -12.40 -3.64
C ARG A 121 -12.68 -11.40 -2.52
N LEU A 122 -13.67 -10.52 -2.27
CA LEU A 122 -13.61 -9.54 -1.18
C LEU A 122 -13.51 -10.24 0.19
N VAL A 123 -12.43 -9.98 0.92
CA VAL A 123 -12.18 -10.51 2.27
C VAL A 123 -12.15 -9.42 3.33
N ARG A 124 -11.98 -8.16 2.93
CA ARG A 124 -11.92 -7.01 3.83
C ARG A 124 -12.55 -5.78 3.19
N PRO A 125 -13.84 -5.50 3.43
CA PRO A 125 -14.47 -4.27 2.95
C PRO A 125 -13.93 -3.06 3.71
N ARG A 126 -13.76 -1.95 2.99
CA ARG A 126 -13.32 -0.63 3.49
C ARG A 126 -12.12 -0.70 4.42
N ASP A 127 -11.02 -0.46 3.86
CA ASP A 127 -9.75 -0.70 4.42
C ASP A 127 -9.39 0.03 5.71
N ARG A 128 -8.52 -0.62 6.44
CA ARG A 128 -7.95 -0.28 7.74
C ARG A 128 -6.79 0.71 7.65
N TRP A 129 -6.39 1.12 6.47
CA TRP A 129 -5.34 2.13 6.28
C TRP A 129 -5.66 3.43 7.02
N ARG A 130 -6.95 3.71 7.27
CA ARG A 130 -7.37 4.80 8.17
C ARG A 130 -6.81 4.69 9.59
N LEU A 131 -6.49 3.49 10.08
CA LEU A 131 -5.93 3.30 11.42
C LEU A 131 -4.45 3.66 11.46
N LEU A 132 -3.74 3.58 10.34
CA LEU A 132 -2.32 3.90 10.23
C LEU A 132 -2.05 5.42 10.28
N ARG A 133 -3.04 6.24 10.06
CA ARG A 133 -2.96 7.72 10.04
C ARG A 133 -2.28 8.35 11.25
N ARG A 134 -2.37 7.70 12.42
CA ARG A 134 -1.92 8.27 13.69
C ARG A 134 -0.61 7.68 14.19
N SER A 135 -0.12 6.67 13.52
CA SER A 135 1.20 6.10 13.79
C SER A 135 2.34 6.82 13.04
N GLY A 136 2.04 7.92 12.33
CA GLY A 136 2.98 8.57 11.42
C GLY A 136 3.10 7.85 10.07
N TYR A 137 2.28 6.83 9.82
CA TYR A 137 2.21 6.11 8.55
C TYR A 137 1.31 6.83 7.55
N ILE A 138 1.73 6.84 6.30
CA ILE A 138 0.92 7.34 5.19
C ILE A 138 -0.23 6.35 4.94
N PRO A 139 -1.50 6.81 5.01
CA PRO A 139 -2.65 5.94 5.22
C PRO A 139 -3.31 5.48 3.92
N PHE A 140 -2.54 5.01 2.94
CA PHE A 140 -3.07 4.46 1.69
C PHE A 140 -2.12 3.40 1.11
N PRO A 141 -2.62 2.42 0.33
CA PRO A 141 -1.79 1.44 -0.34
C PRO A 141 -0.92 2.11 -1.40
N HIS A 142 0.33 1.71 -1.49
CA HIS A 142 1.32 2.22 -2.44
C HIS A 142 0.78 2.27 -3.88
N GLY A 143 0.17 1.16 -4.34
CA GLY A 143 -0.38 1.05 -5.68
C GLY A 143 -1.55 1.99 -5.98
N SER A 144 -2.21 2.57 -4.96
CA SER A 144 -3.31 3.53 -5.17
C SER A 144 -2.86 4.95 -5.44
N ALA A 145 -1.57 5.28 -5.30
CA ALA A 145 -1.08 6.65 -5.42
C ALA A 145 -1.07 7.16 -6.87
N MET A 146 -1.52 8.40 -7.06
CA MET A 146 -1.30 9.23 -8.24
C MET A 146 -0.53 10.48 -7.79
N PHE A 147 0.56 10.84 -8.47
CA PHE A 147 1.45 11.91 -8.01
C PHE A 147 2.04 12.74 -9.15
N ARG A 148 2.53 13.93 -8.78
CA ARG A 148 3.26 14.81 -9.70
C ARG A 148 4.69 14.33 -9.89
N ARG A 149 5.09 14.15 -11.14
CA ARG A 149 6.43 13.71 -11.52
C ARG A 149 7.50 14.72 -11.11
N ASP A 150 7.26 16.01 -11.30
CA ASP A 150 8.19 17.06 -10.92
C ASP A 150 8.48 17.07 -9.40
N VAL A 151 7.46 16.76 -8.57
CA VAL A 151 7.67 16.59 -7.12
C VAL A 151 8.49 15.34 -6.83
N PHE A 152 8.18 14.23 -7.50
CA PHE A 152 8.94 12.98 -7.39
C PHE A 152 10.41 13.18 -7.74
N ASP A 153 10.70 13.87 -8.85
CA ASP A 153 12.05 14.15 -9.32
C ASP A 153 12.80 15.08 -8.33
N ARG A 154 12.15 16.11 -7.79
CA ARG A 154 12.74 17.02 -6.79
C ARG A 154 13.15 16.31 -5.50
N VAL A 155 12.42 15.30 -5.07
CA VAL A 155 12.75 14.56 -3.84
C VAL A 155 13.70 13.39 -4.08
N GLY A 156 14.13 13.15 -5.31
CA GLY A 156 15.10 12.12 -5.70
C GLY A 156 14.51 10.72 -5.84
N GLY A 157 13.17 10.59 -5.93
CA GLY A 157 12.49 9.31 -6.11
C GLY A 157 12.55 8.38 -4.90
N TYR A 158 12.42 7.08 -5.16
CA TYR A 158 12.53 6.03 -4.14
C TYR A 158 13.97 5.83 -3.70
N ASP A 159 14.19 5.76 -2.40
CA ASP A 159 15.47 5.36 -1.83
C ASP A 159 15.65 3.83 -1.90
N ASP A 160 16.88 3.39 -2.04
CA ASP A 160 17.22 1.96 -1.95
C ASP A 160 17.23 1.53 -0.48
N THR A 161 16.07 1.11 0.01
CA THR A 161 15.87 0.67 1.38
C THR A 161 15.30 -0.74 1.40
N PRO A 162 15.64 -1.56 2.40
CA PRO A 162 15.13 -2.94 2.49
C PRO A 162 13.62 -3.02 2.76
N ALA A 163 12.99 -1.97 3.28
CA ALA A 163 11.55 -1.89 3.51
C ALA A 163 11.11 -0.45 3.80
N GLY A 164 9.83 -0.11 3.45
CA GLY A 164 9.24 1.19 3.73
C GLY A 164 9.65 2.29 2.75
N GLU A 165 10.09 1.91 1.56
CA GLU A 165 10.48 2.80 0.46
C GLU A 165 9.34 3.75 0.06
N ASP A 166 8.10 3.28 0.10
CA ASP A 166 6.88 4.05 -0.15
C ASP A 166 6.65 5.12 0.92
N GLN A 167 6.80 4.75 2.19
CA GLN A 167 6.63 5.66 3.32
C GLN A 167 7.68 6.78 3.29
N MET A 168 8.93 6.44 2.96
CA MET A 168 10.00 7.42 2.82
C MET A 168 9.74 8.37 1.66
N LEU A 169 9.38 7.85 0.48
CA LEU A 169 9.05 8.67 -0.68
C LEU A 169 7.92 9.65 -0.36
N PHE A 170 6.78 9.14 0.11
CA PHE A 170 5.63 10.00 0.35
C PHE A 170 5.83 10.98 1.50
N SER A 171 6.64 10.65 2.50
CA SER A 171 7.05 11.61 3.55
C SER A 171 7.89 12.76 2.96
N LYS A 172 8.83 12.46 2.06
CA LYS A 172 9.58 13.49 1.32
C LYS A 172 8.67 14.35 0.44
N MET A 173 7.73 13.72 -0.28
CA MET A 173 6.77 14.44 -1.14
C MET A 173 5.80 15.30 -0.34
N ALA A 174 5.40 14.89 0.85
CA ALA A 174 4.55 15.66 1.75
C ALA A 174 5.20 16.96 2.24
N ALA A 175 6.52 17.00 2.31
CA ALA A 175 7.26 18.23 2.59
C ALA A 175 7.27 19.23 1.40
N GLN A 176 6.89 18.78 0.21
CA GLN A 176 6.86 19.58 -1.02
C GLN A 176 5.46 19.96 -1.48
N GLY A 177 4.42 19.30 -0.97
CA GLY A 177 3.04 19.56 -1.34
C GLY A 177 2.07 18.68 -0.54
N ARG A 178 0.78 18.96 -0.68
CA ARG A 178 -0.27 18.25 0.07
C ARG A 178 -0.45 16.82 -0.44
N ILE A 179 -0.74 15.91 0.46
CA ILE A 179 -1.18 14.55 0.14
C ILE A 179 -2.66 14.43 0.49
N LEU A 180 -3.47 14.01 -0.47
CA LEU A 180 -4.90 13.79 -0.30
C LEU A 180 -5.24 12.31 -0.46
N THR A 181 -6.15 11.82 0.37
CA THR A 181 -6.76 10.50 0.19
C THR A 181 -8.24 10.68 -0.08
N LEU A 182 -8.71 10.28 -1.25
CA LEU A 182 -10.13 10.28 -1.59
C LEU A 182 -10.90 9.34 -0.66
N PRO A 183 -12.15 9.68 -0.32
CA PRO A 183 -12.98 8.84 0.53
C PRO A 183 -13.51 7.59 -0.19
N ASP A 184 -13.33 7.55 -1.51
CA ASP A 184 -13.80 6.48 -2.38
C ASP A 184 -12.87 5.27 -2.30
N VAL A 185 -13.45 4.06 -2.33
CA VAL A 185 -12.71 2.80 -2.44
C VAL A 185 -12.52 2.52 -3.93
N LEU A 186 -11.35 2.87 -4.46
CA LEU A 186 -11.05 2.76 -5.89
C LEU A 186 -9.85 1.85 -6.18
N TYR A 187 -9.45 1.05 -5.21
CA TYR A 187 -8.34 0.11 -5.30
C TYR A 187 -8.66 -1.15 -4.51
N SER A 188 -8.22 -2.31 -4.99
CA SER A 188 -8.33 -3.58 -4.28
C SER A 188 -6.94 -4.16 -4.08
N TYR A 189 -6.52 -4.22 -2.81
CA TYR A 189 -5.25 -4.81 -2.41
C TYR A 189 -5.40 -6.32 -2.27
N ARG A 190 -4.58 -7.08 -2.99
CA ARG A 190 -4.64 -8.55 -3.00
C ARG A 190 -3.75 -9.14 -1.91
N TYR A 191 -4.31 -10.06 -1.13
CA TYR A 191 -3.59 -10.83 -0.12
C TYR A 191 -3.25 -12.22 -0.66
N HIS A 192 -1.95 -12.51 -0.81
CA HIS A 192 -1.43 -13.81 -1.21
C HIS A 192 -0.08 -14.10 -0.55
N GLN A 193 0.44 -15.33 -0.69
CA GLN A 193 1.63 -15.78 0.05
C GLN A 193 2.91 -15.02 -0.33
N ASN A 194 2.98 -14.47 -1.53
CA ASN A 194 4.18 -13.80 -2.08
C ASN A 194 4.12 -12.27 -1.97
N ASN A 195 3.19 -11.68 -1.22
CA ASN A 195 3.16 -10.23 -1.05
C ASN A 195 4.48 -9.71 -0.47
N ALA A 196 5.10 -8.73 -1.12
CA ALA A 196 6.36 -8.12 -0.69
C ALA A 196 6.28 -7.55 0.74
N THR A 197 5.18 -6.89 1.09
CA THR A 197 4.91 -6.35 2.43
C THR A 197 4.94 -7.43 3.51
N LEU A 198 4.51 -8.65 3.18
CA LEU A 198 4.54 -9.78 4.10
C LEU A 198 5.93 -10.34 4.30
N PHE A 199 6.67 -10.45 3.21
CA PHE A 199 8.01 -11.04 3.18
C PHE A 199 9.05 -10.11 3.80
N ASN A 200 9.04 -8.85 3.39
CA ASN A 200 10.01 -7.84 3.86
C ASN A 200 9.76 -7.44 5.32
N GLY A 201 8.49 -7.34 5.74
CA GLY A 201 8.16 -7.08 7.14
C GLY A 201 8.64 -8.19 8.09
N LEU A 202 8.56 -9.46 7.66
CA LEU A 202 9.03 -10.60 8.44
C LEU A 202 10.56 -10.70 8.45
N ARG A 203 11.23 -10.39 7.34
CA ARG A 203 12.69 -10.41 7.20
C ARG A 203 13.33 -9.27 7.99
N ALA A 204 12.79 -8.05 7.89
CA ALA A 204 13.29 -6.88 8.64
C ALA A 204 13.21 -7.08 10.17
N VAL A 205 12.23 -7.85 10.67
CA VAL A 205 12.13 -8.21 12.10
C VAL A 205 13.17 -9.26 12.50
N GLY A 206 13.51 -10.18 11.59
CA GLY A 206 14.53 -11.19 11.85
C GLY A 206 15.97 -10.63 11.88
N GLU A 207 16.24 -9.63 11.05
CA GLU A 207 17.58 -9.11 10.82
C GLU A 207 17.92 -7.81 11.61
N ASN A 208 16.93 -7.03 12.06
CA ASN A 208 17.15 -5.71 12.68
C ASN A 208 16.39 -5.48 13.99
N HIS A 209 16.65 -6.27 14.99
CA HIS A 209 16.07 -6.06 16.34
C HIS A 209 16.52 -4.76 17.06
N ALA A 210 17.50 -4.04 16.51
CA ALA A 210 18.20 -3.01 17.29
C ALA A 210 17.86 -1.56 16.94
N ASN A 211 17.45 -1.20 15.71
CA ASN A 211 17.60 0.19 15.27
C ASN A 211 16.37 0.95 14.77
N ASN A 212 15.17 0.36 14.60
CA ASN A 212 14.04 1.11 14.06
C ASN A 212 12.69 0.78 14.73
N GLY A 213 12.31 1.56 15.74
CA GLY A 213 11.03 1.46 16.43
C GLY A 213 9.80 1.59 15.49
N HIS A 214 9.94 2.24 14.35
CA HIS A 214 8.87 2.41 13.34
C HIS A 214 8.58 1.11 12.55
N SER A 215 9.60 0.36 12.15
CA SER A 215 9.45 -0.93 11.46
C SER A 215 8.77 -1.97 12.36
N LEU A 216 9.07 -1.92 13.66
CA LEU A 216 8.46 -2.80 14.65
C LEU A 216 6.96 -2.51 14.84
N ALA A 217 6.57 -1.23 14.89
CA ALA A 217 5.17 -0.83 15.01
C ALA A 217 4.35 -1.25 13.78
N ALA A 218 4.89 -1.13 12.58
CA ALA A 218 4.25 -1.60 11.34
C ALA A 218 4.07 -3.12 11.34
N PHE A 219 5.08 -3.86 11.77
CA PHE A 219 5.01 -5.31 11.89
C PHE A 219 3.96 -5.76 12.90
N TYR A 220 3.91 -5.15 14.08
CA TYR A 220 2.88 -5.48 15.08
C TYR A 220 1.48 -5.13 14.59
N MET A 221 1.31 -4.04 13.84
CA MET A 221 0.03 -3.69 13.24
C MET A 221 -0.37 -4.67 12.14
N LEU A 222 0.53 -5.06 11.25
CA LEU A 222 0.28 -6.08 10.23
C LEU A 222 0.00 -7.44 10.85
N GLY A 223 0.74 -7.83 11.89
CA GLY A 223 0.50 -9.05 12.66
C GLY A 223 -0.86 -9.05 13.37
N ALA A 224 -1.21 -7.95 14.05
CA ALA A 224 -2.50 -7.78 14.69
C ALA A 224 -3.66 -7.77 13.68
N MET A 225 -3.46 -7.17 12.50
CA MET A 225 -4.44 -7.18 11.40
C MET A 225 -4.70 -8.60 10.87
N ARG A 226 -3.72 -9.50 10.93
CA ARG A 226 -3.83 -10.90 10.48
C ARG A 226 -4.40 -11.84 11.53
N LEU A 227 -3.97 -11.73 12.78
CA LEU A 227 -4.59 -12.44 13.89
C LEU A 227 -6.10 -12.18 13.95
N TRP A 228 -6.49 -11.02 13.49
CA TRP A 228 -7.89 -10.63 13.44
C TRP A 228 -8.67 -11.19 12.22
N ALA A 229 -8.01 -11.63 11.15
CA ALA A 229 -8.66 -12.30 10.01
C ALA A 229 -9.01 -13.76 10.28
N GLY A 230 -8.66 -14.30 11.46
CA GLY A 230 -8.95 -15.67 11.85
C GLY A 230 -7.93 -16.70 11.37
N GLU A 231 -6.95 -16.30 10.56
CA GLU A 231 -5.87 -17.20 10.11
C GLU A 231 -4.52 -16.62 10.49
N PRO A 232 -3.78 -17.25 11.46
CA PRO A 232 -2.40 -16.90 11.69
C PRO A 232 -1.58 -17.23 10.43
N PRO A 233 -0.72 -16.33 9.94
CA PRO A 233 0.17 -16.65 8.84
C PRO A 233 0.99 -17.89 9.21
N ARG A 234 1.12 -18.84 8.30
CA ARG A 234 1.93 -20.08 8.51
C ARG A 234 3.36 -19.78 8.99
N LEU A 235 3.92 -18.62 8.60
CA LEU A 235 5.22 -18.12 9.06
C LEU A 235 5.25 -17.63 10.51
N LEU A 236 4.12 -17.24 11.09
CA LEU A 236 4.03 -16.85 12.51
C LEU A 236 3.72 -18.04 13.43
N GLN A 237 3.23 -19.15 12.89
CA GLN A 237 2.95 -20.36 13.67
C GLN A 237 4.15 -20.81 14.52
N PRO A 238 5.39 -20.94 14.00
CA PRO A 238 6.54 -21.35 14.82
C PRO A 238 6.93 -20.32 15.89
N MET A 239 6.61 -19.03 15.69
CA MET A 239 6.86 -17.97 16.67
C MET A 239 5.80 -17.95 17.77
N LEU A 240 4.55 -18.26 17.43
CA LEU A 240 3.44 -18.37 18.39
C LEU A 240 3.56 -19.65 19.23
N GLU A 241 4.01 -20.77 18.64
CA GLU A 241 4.21 -22.05 19.31
C GLU A 241 5.39 -22.03 20.30
N LYS A 242 6.40 -21.18 20.07
CA LYS A 242 7.59 -21.11 20.97
C LYS A 242 7.39 -20.28 22.23
N ASN A 243 6.19 -19.76 22.52
CA ASN A 243 5.90 -18.96 23.73
C ASN A 243 6.90 -17.79 23.98
N SER A 244 7.69 -17.40 22.99
CA SER A 244 8.74 -16.38 23.09
C SER A 244 8.24 -14.96 22.87
N PHE A 245 6.96 -14.79 22.56
CA PHE A 245 6.35 -13.50 22.34
C PHE A 245 5.81 -12.90 23.65
N LYS A 246 6.72 -12.48 24.51
CA LYS A 246 6.34 -11.56 25.61
C LYS A 246 6.11 -10.20 24.98
N TRP A 247 4.86 -9.77 24.89
CA TRP A 247 4.53 -8.38 24.61
C TRP A 247 5.31 -7.51 25.59
N ASN A 248 6.28 -6.75 25.08
CA ASN A 248 6.91 -5.72 25.89
C ASN A 248 5.82 -4.71 26.22
N VAL A 249 5.64 -4.44 27.53
CA VAL A 249 4.68 -3.47 28.05
C VAL A 249 4.77 -2.14 27.28
N LYS A 250 5.97 -1.75 26.86
CA LYS A 250 6.23 -0.54 26.05
C LYS A 250 5.55 -0.60 24.67
N SER A 251 5.63 -1.72 23.95
CA SER A 251 5.03 -1.90 22.61
C SER A 251 3.50 -1.98 22.69
N PHE A 252 2.98 -2.60 23.75
CA PHE A 252 1.55 -2.61 24.03
C PHE A 252 1.03 -1.23 24.44
N THR A 253 1.81 -0.46 25.17
CA THR A 253 1.47 0.92 25.56
C THR A 253 1.49 1.86 24.35
N ILE A 254 2.43 1.70 23.42
CA ILE A 254 2.46 2.46 22.15
C ILE A 254 1.25 2.11 21.29
N PHE A 255 0.89 0.83 21.17
CA PHE A 255 -0.32 0.38 20.47
C PHE A 255 -1.57 0.96 21.12
N LEU A 256 -1.71 0.87 22.44
CA LEU A 256 -2.84 1.46 23.17
C LEU A 256 -2.89 2.98 23.04
N SER A 257 -1.76 3.69 23.09
CA SER A 257 -1.76 5.15 22.94
C SER A 257 -2.12 5.60 21.52
N ALA A 258 -1.74 4.84 20.49
CA ALA A 258 -2.17 5.09 19.12
C ALA A 258 -3.68 4.88 18.93
N VAL A 259 -4.27 3.90 19.64
CA VAL A 259 -5.71 3.61 19.65
C VAL A 259 -6.47 4.54 20.60
N TRP A 260 -5.84 4.90 21.74
CA TRP A 260 -6.46 5.62 22.86
C TRP A 260 -6.94 7.03 22.51
N GLY A 261 -6.21 7.77 21.70
CA GLY A 261 -6.58 9.14 21.36
C GLY A 261 -7.90 9.28 20.58
N HIS A 262 -8.58 8.18 20.21
CA HIS A 262 -9.72 8.17 19.31
C HIS A 262 -10.90 7.30 19.68
N VAL A 263 -10.74 6.56 20.75
CA VAL A 263 -11.80 5.73 21.30
C VAL A 263 -12.40 6.44 22.48
N SER A 264 -13.71 6.49 22.57
CA SER A 264 -14.36 7.08 23.73
C SER A 264 -13.93 6.33 25.00
N PRO A 265 -13.78 7.03 26.14
CA PRO A 265 -13.45 6.37 27.41
C PRO A 265 -14.39 5.21 27.76
N LEU A 266 -15.65 5.31 27.36
CA LEU A 266 -16.65 4.26 27.56
C LEU A 266 -16.34 3.02 26.69
N THR A 267 -16.06 3.21 25.40
CA THR A 267 -15.76 2.13 24.46
C THR A 267 -14.50 1.37 24.88
N LEU A 268 -13.47 2.11 25.32
CA LEU A 268 -12.26 1.53 25.85
C LEU A 268 -12.50 0.71 27.13
N LYS A 269 -13.33 1.25 28.05
CA LYS A 269 -13.70 0.56 29.29
C LYS A 269 -14.45 -0.75 29.01
N LEU A 270 -15.32 -0.77 28.01
CA LEU A 270 -16.03 -1.97 27.57
C LEU A 270 -15.09 -2.99 26.93
N PHE A 271 -14.12 -2.54 26.16
CA PHE A 271 -13.06 -3.41 25.60
C PHE A 271 -12.22 -4.04 26.71
N LEU A 272 -11.71 -3.25 27.65
CA LEU A 272 -10.90 -3.72 28.77
C LEU A 272 -11.65 -4.70 29.68
N ARG A 273 -12.99 -4.60 29.71
CA ARG A 273 -13.87 -5.56 30.41
C ARG A 273 -14.24 -6.80 29.59
N GLY A 274 -13.71 -6.93 28.37
CA GLY A 274 -14.05 -8.03 27.47
C GLY A 274 -15.46 -7.99 26.90
N SER A 275 -16.19 -6.86 27.10
CA SER A 275 -17.58 -6.72 26.65
C SER A 275 -17.70 -6.39 25.16
N ILE A 276 -16.64 -5.90 24.53
CA ILE A 276 -16.54 -5.67 23.08
C ILE A 276 -15.25 -6.24 22.53
N ARG A 277 -15.31 -6.66 21.27
CA ARG A 277 -14.13 -7.19 20.58
C ARG A 277 -13.25 -6.04 20.09
N LEU A 278 -11.96 -6.27 19.97
CA LEU A 278 -10.99 -5.29 19.40
C LEU A 278 -11.47 -4.74 18.06
N ARG A 279 -12.16 -5.56 17.26
CA ARG A 279 -12.81 -5.16 16.01
C ARG A 279 -13.75 -3.96 16.16
N ASP A 280 -14.61 -4.04 17.14
CA ASP A 280 -15.69 -3.06 17.35
C ASP A 280 -15.13 -1.78 17.98
N LEU A 281 -14.10 -1.93 18.81
CA LEU A 281 -13.30 -0.82 19.34
C LEU A 281 -12.67 0.00 18.21
N LEU A 282 -12.06 -0.67 17.25
CA LEU A 282 -11.39 -0.04 16.10
C LEU A 282 -12.38 0.57 15.12
N ALA A 283 -13.54 -0.07 14.91
CA ALA A 283 -14.61 0.44 14.06
C ALA A 283 -15.22 1.74 14.62
N SER A 284 -15.35 1.87 15.95
CA SER A 284 -15.86 3.09 16.59
C SER A 284 -14.94 4.30 16.45
N ALA A 285 -13.64 4.08 16.20
CA ALA A 285 -12.66 5.14 15.99
C ALA A 285 -12.67 5.72 14.55
N ILE A 286 -13.44 5.14 13.62
CA ILE A 286 -13.27 5.33 12.18
C ILE A 286 -14.26 6.33 11.55
N ILE A 287 -15.39 6.66 12.18
CA ILE A 287 -16.45 7.45 11.53
C ILE A 287 -16.44 8.89 12.01
N LYS A 288 -15.89 9.79 11.21
CA LYS A 288 -16.30 11.19 11.10
C LYS A 288 -16.04 11.72 9.69
N ASP A 289 -17.14 12.12 9.04
CA ASP A 289 -17.24 13.05 7.93
C ASP A 289 -16.63 12.66 6.56
N GLY A 290 -17.47 12.39 5.59
CA GLY A 290 -17.21 12.06 4.17
C GLY A 290 -16.40 13.08 3.35
N LYS A 291 -15.46 13.79 3.97
CA LYS A 291 -14.54 14.73 3.32
C LYS A 291 -13.18 14.09 3.02
N PRO A 292 -12.48 14.51 1.94
CA PRO A 292 -11.12 14.09 1.66
C PRO A 292 -10.20 14.38 2.86
N TYR A 293 -9.29 13.44 3.15
CA TYR A 293 -8.32 13.65 4.21
C TYR A 293 -7.05 14.32 3.68
N GLU A 294 -6.62 15.33 4.42
CA GLU A 294 -5.36 16.02 4.22
C GLU A 294 -4.33 15.52 5.24
N TRP A 295 -3.18 15.06 4.76
CA TRP A 295 -2.03 14.78 5.61
C TRP A 295 -1.14 16.02 5.68
N ARG A 296 -0.81 16.47 6.88
CA ARG A 296 0.17 17.53 7.14
C ARG A 296 1.33 16.92 7.91
N SER A 297 2.56 17.17 7.47
CA SER A 297 3.74 16.99 8.30
C SER A 297 3.69 18.06 9.40
N GLU A 298 3.58 17.67 10.65
CA GLU A 298 3.91 18.54 11.78
C GLU A 298 5.41 18.53 11.99
#